data_fcc803a85ac3d068e4ab661d3e261888
#
_entry.id   fcc803a85ac3d068e4ab661d3e261888
#
_cell.length_a   1.000
_cell.length_b   1.000
_cell.length_c   1.000
_cell.angle_alpha   90.00
_cell.angle_beta   90.00
_cell.angle_gamma   90.00
#
_symmetry.space_group_name_H-M   'P 1'
#
loop_
_entity.id
_entity.type
_entity.pdbx_description
1 polymer ?
#
loop_
_entity_poly.entity_id
_entity_poly.type
_entity_poly.pdbx_seq_one_letter_code
_entity_poly.pdbx_strand_id
1 'polypeptide(L)'
;MVIAAVVLISLLYPNSVKFKYEFQKGQVWRYDDLLAPFDFPIRKTADELQKDKEQINTDFSPYYRLNPELQKAKWADFEAEFEQLLPELQAKANAASGGKSPNGYLETCRQFLEKVYKRGIIKLAPEHEGKGSDFVINLVNGNTIQKRTLSGFYTQEQVWQMIAGVNLFPNLDLPPSLEKTLGEVITANVTFDAILTEKLREEALHSIANTKGVVRQGELVVKKGSVITEEVYEKLVSFRLKFDKDVTARKSSRMVFAGYFLLTALILGAFMMYVNSYRREILRNWKYLAFVLMWLIGFSYLTYLVEYMDGMSIYVIPYCVVPIVVRHFFTYRLAFFTHVVIVLIAGFVAQEGFQFTFTQIVAGGGGGFGVDEVREWVQYFCWGFFFFVCFFLFFF
;
A
#
# COMPACT_ATOMS: atom_id res chain seq x y z
N MET A 1 -0.92 43.61 -13.06
CA MET A 1 0.15 42.65 -13.37
C MET A 1 0.89 42.19 -12.09
N VAL A 2 1.48 43.09 -11.29
CA VAL A 2 2.24 42.73 -10.09
C VAL A 2 1.39 41.95 -9.09
N ILE A 3 0.18 42.41 -8.76
CA ILE A 3 -0.71 41.69 -7.85
C ILE A 3 -1.06 40.27 -8.37
N ALA A 4 -1.28 40.15 -9.66
CA ALA A 4 -1.53 38.86 -10.29
C ALA A 4 -0.30 37.92 -10.14
N ALA A 5 0.94 38.45 -10.30
CA ALA A 5 2.16 37.72 -10.10
C ALA A 5 2.30 37.25 -8.64
N VAL A 6 2.01 38.15 -7.66
CA VAL A 6 2.00 37.79 -6.23
C VAL A 6 1.03 36.62 -5.95
N VAL A 7 -0.20 36.70 -6.48
CA VAL A 7 -1.21 35.65 -6.29
C VAL A 7 -0.73 34.33 -6.92
N LEU A 8 -0.27 34.35 -8.17
CA LEU A 8 0.19 33.17 -8.89
C LEU A 8 1.36 32.50 -8.16
N ILE A 9 2.36 33.27 -7.74
CA ILE A 9 3.51 32.73 -7.00
C ILE A 9 3.07 32.19 -5.63
N SER A 10 2.16 32.90 -4.93
CA SER A 10 1.67 32.47 -3.61
C SER A 10 0.90 31.14 -3.66
N LEU A 11 0.28 30.81 -4.79
CA LEU A 11 -0.40 29.53 -4.98
C LEU A 11 0.56 28.35 -5.16
N LEU A 12 1.84 28.61 -5.51
CA LEU A 12 2.85 27.57 -5.67
C LEU A 12 3.49 27.11 -4.35
N TYR A 13 3.28 27.85 -3.27
CA TYR A 13 3.84 27.45 -1.99
C TYR A 13 3.08 26.26 -1.38
N PRO A 14 3.80 25.36 -0.71
CA PRO A 14 3.17 24.22 -0.06
C PRO A 14 2.21 24.67 1.04
N ASN A 15 1.01 24.11 1.06
CA ASN A 15 -0.01 24.41 2.07
C ASN A 15 0.29 23.79 3.44
N SER A 16 1.39 23.07 3.59
CA SER A 16 1.83 22.39 4.82
C SER A 16 3.05 23.06 5.43
N VAL A 17 3.11 23.08 6.74
CA VAL A 17 4.33 23.50 7.46
C VAL A 17 5.39 22.43 7.28
N LYS A 18 6.56 22.80 6.77
CA LYS A 18 7.69 21.87 6.58
C LYS A 18 8.10 21.23 7.90
N PHE A 19 8.37 19.94 7.85
CA PHE A 19 8.96 19.24 8.98
C PHE A 19 10.40 19.77 9.22
N LYS A 20 10.70 20.12 10.47
CA LYS A 20 11.91 20.87 10.82
C LYS A 20 13.21 20.06 10.68
N TYR A 21 13.12 18.73 10.78
CA TYR A 21 14.28 17.86 10.93
C TYR A 21 14.56 17.09 9.65
N GLU A 22 15.82 17.12 9.20
CA GLU A 22 16.31 16.27 8.12
C GLU A 22 17.11 15.13 8.73
N PHE A 23 16.83 13.90 8.31
CA PHE A 23 17.46 12.72 8.87
C PHE A 23 17.54 11.59 7.83
N GLN A 24 18.62 10.83 7.92
CA GLN A 24 18.84 9.63 7.14
C GLN A 24 19.34 8.51 8.07
N LYS A 25 19.03 7.28 7.73
CA LYS A 25 19.50 6.10 8.45
C LYS A 25 21.03 6.06 8.45
N GLY A 26 21.63 5.78 9.62
CA GLY A 26 23.07 5.71 9.79
C GLY A 26 23.76 7.06 10.02
N GLN A 27 23.07 8.19 9.87
CA GLN A 27 23.63 9.52 10.19
C GLN A 27 23.57 9.81 11.69
N VAL A 28 24.41 10.73 12.13
CA VAL A 28 24.39 11.26 13.50
C VAL A 28 23.31 12.34 13.60
N TRP A 29 22.45 12.25 14.61
CA TRP A 29 21.45 13.27 14.91
C TRP A 29 22.11 14.58 15.34
N ARG A 30 21.96 15.63 14.53
CA ARG A 30 22.65 16.92 14.71
C ARG A 30 21.87 17.94 15.54
N TYR A 31 20.57 17.67 15.77
CA TYR A 31 19.70 18.56 16.50
C TYR A 31 19.72 18.24 18.00
N ASP A 32 19.07 19.06 18.80
CA ASP A 32 18.89 18.79 20.23
C ASP A 32 18.03 17.53 20.46
N ASP A 33 18.01 17.07 21.71
CA ASP A 33 17.20 15.89 22.09
C ASP A 33 15.75 16.07 21.63
N LEU A 34 15.25 15.11 20.87
CA LEU A 34 13.88 15.14 20.38
C LEU A 34 12.97 14.33 21.30
N LEU A 35 12.16 15.03 22.05
CA LEU A 35 11.07 14.45 22.82
C LEU A 35 9.78 14.46 21.98
N ALA A 36 8.97 13.42 22.09
CA ALA A 36 7.68 13.35 21.40
C ALA A 36 6.73 14.43 21.90
N PRO A 37 6.27 15.37 21.05
CA PRO A 37 5.38 16.44 21.48
C PRO A 37 3.92 16.00 21.64
N PHE A 38 3.59 14.81 21.15
CA PHE A 38 2.29 14.15 21.20
C PHE A 38 2.44 12.64 21.01
N ASP A 39 1.42 11.88 21.33
CA ASP A 39 1.39 10.42 21.10
C ASP A 39 1.32 10.13 19.59
N PHE A 40 2.14 9.20 19.12
CA PHE A 40 2.08 8.75 17.74
C PHE A 40 2.38 7.25 17.60
N PRO A 41 1.66 6.55 16.70
CA PRO A 41 1.92 5.14 16.45
C PRO A 41 3.16 4.95 15.55
N ILE A 42 3.97 3.96 15.88
CA ILE A 42 5.10 3.53 15.04
C ILE A 42 4.52 2.66 13.93
N ARG A 43 4.73 3.05 12.68
CA ARG A 43 4.28 2.28 11.53
C ARG A 43 5.21 1.12 11.24
N LYS A 44 4.64 0.00 10.83
CA LYS A 44 5.40 -1.12 10.27
C LYS A 44 5.99 -0.74 8.92
N THR A 45 7.16 -1.27 8.63
CA THR A 45 7.78 -1.15 7.30
C THR A 45 7.02 -2.00 6.28
N ALA A 46 7.25 -1.76 4.98
CA ALA A 46 6.66 -2.56 3.92
C ALA A 46 7.05 -4.05 4.04
N ASP A 47 8.30 -4.32 4.43
CA ASP A 47 8.81 -5.67 4.61
C ASP A 47 8.15 -6.39 5.80
N GLU A 48 7.90 -5.68 6.92
CA GLU A 48 7.18 -6.21 8.07
C GLU A 48 5.73 -6.53 7.72
N LEU A 49 5.06 -5.63 7.00
CA LEU A 49 3.69 -5.87 6.54
C LEU A 49 3.60 -7.05 5.56
N GLN A 50 4.60 -7.20 4.70
CA GLN A 50 4.67 -8.32 3.77
C GLN A 50 4.88 -9.64 4.51
N LYS A 51 5.77 -9.69 5.51
CA LYS A 51 5.97 -10.86 6.37
C LYS A 51 4.70 -11.24 7.12
N ASP A 52 3.98 -10.27 7.69
CA ASP A 52 2.72 -10.52 8.38
C ASP A 52 1.67 -11.12 7.43
N LYS A 53 1.59 -10.63 6.18
CA LYS A 53 0.70 -11.19 5.16
C LYS A 53 1.08 -12.62 4.78
N GLU A 54 2.36 -12.88 4.61
CA GLU A 54 2.87 -14.23 4.29
C GLU A 54 2.60 -15.20 5.45
N GLN A 55 2.80 -14.75 6.69
CA GLN A 55 2.50 -15.56 7.87
C GLN A 55 1.02 -15.90 7.95
N ILE A 56 0.12 -14.92 7.76
CA ILE A 56 -1.32 -15.18 7.71
C ILE A 56 -1.65 -16.19 6.62
N ASN A 57 -1.13 -16.03 5.41
CA ASN A 57 -1.39 -16.96 4.31
C ASN A 57 -0.87 -18.38 4.60
N THR A 58 0.23 -18.51 5.35
CA THR A 58 0.81 -19.80 5.73
C THR A 58 0.01 -20.48 6.84
N ASP A 59 -0.42 -19.71 7.84
CA ASP A 59 -1.11 -20.22 9.03
C ASP A 59 -2.63 -20.37 8.81
N PHE A 60 -3.14 -19.83 7.71
CA PHE A 60 -4.57 -19.84 7.41
C PHE A 60 -5.04 -21.25 7.02
N SER A 61 -6.03 -21.74 7.77
CA SER A 61 -6.65 -23.05 7.49
C SER A 61 -7.96 -22.86 6.74
N PRO A 62 -8.19 -23.59 5.64
CA PRO A 62 -9.41 -23.46 4.84
C PRO A 62 -10.64 -23.96 5.57
N TYR A 63 -11.80 -23.46 5.15
CA TYR A 63 -13.09 -23.82 5.75
C TYR A 63 -13.82 -24.86 4.92
N TYR A 64 -14.28 -25.90 5.61
CA TYR A 64 -15.09 -26.98 5.06
C TYR A 64 -16.41 -27.04 5.81
N ARG A 65 -17.51 -27.24 5.09
CA ARG A 65 -18.85 -27.28 5.66
C ARG A 65 -19.32 -28.72 5.77
N LEU A 66 -19.77 -29.10 6.95
CA LEU A 66 -20.47 -30.38 7.18
C LEU A 66 -21.95 -30.21 6.88
N ASN A 67 -22.50 -31.12 6.04
CA ASN A 67 -23.93 -31.22 5.81
C ASN A 67 -24.50 -32.45 6.56
N PRO A 68 -25.09 -32.26 7.75
CA PRO A 68 -25.61 -33.37 8.54
C PRO A 68 -26.89 -33.98 7.96
N GLU A 69 -27.66 -33.23 7.17
CA GLU A 69 -28.92 -33.72 6.58
C GLU A 69 -28.66 -34.70 5.44
N LEU A 70 -27.47 -34.64 4.85
CA LEU A 70 -27.11 -35.56 3.75
C LEU A 70 -27.12 -37.02 4.18
N GLN A 71 -26.77 -37.32 5.45
CA GLN A 71 -26.84 -38.67 6.00
C GLN A 71 -28.26 -39.23 5.96
N LYS A 72 -29.26 -38.43 6.36
CA LYS A 72 -30.65 -38.84 6.39
C LYS A 72 -31.21 -39.06 4.95
N ALA A 73 -30.86 -38.12 4.07
CA ALA A 73 -31.29 -38.24 2.67
C ALA A 73 -30.69 -39.49 2.02
N LYS A 74 -29.40 -39.73 2.21
CA LYS A 74 -28.72 -40.92 1.65
C LYS A 74 -29.16 -42.24 2.27
N TRP A 75 -29.54 -42.20 3.53
CA TRP A 75 -30.18 -43.37 4.15
C TRP A 75 -31.53 -43.69 3.50
N ALA A 76 -32.38 -42.70 3.24
CA ALA A 76 -33.65 -42.90 2.56
C ALA A 76 -33.48 -43.43 1.11
N ASP A 77 -32.50 -42.88 0.38
CA ASP A 77 -32.11 -43.36 -0.94
C ASP A 77 -31.71 -44.86 -0.87
N PHE A 78 -30.89 -45.24 0.10
CA PHE A 78 -30.45 -46.60 0.30
C PHE A 78 -31.62 -47.54 0.65
N GLU A 79 -32.53 -47.14 1.55
CA GLU A 79 -33.70 -47.93 1.92
C GLU A 79 -34.59 -48.23 0.69
N ALA A 80 -34.81 -47.24 -0.15
CA ALA A 80 -35.62 -47.42 -1.37
C ALA A 80 -35.00 -48.40 -2.38
N GLU A 81 -33.67 -48.35 -2.54
CA GLU A 81 -32.95 -49.31 -3.40
C GLU A 81 -32.83 -50.69 -2.75
N PHE A 82 -32.68 -50.76 -1.44
CA PHE A 82 -32.64 -52.00 -0.69
C PHE A 82 -33.96 -52.79 -0.81
N GLU A 83 -35.12 -52.13 -0.77
CA GLU A 83 -36.43 -52.75 -0.99
C GLU A 83 -36.49 -53.47 -2.33
N GLN A 84 -35.86 -52.94 -3.37
CA GLN A 84 -35.83 -53.59 -4.69
C GLN A 84 -34.96 -54.86 -4.71
N LEU A 85 -33.96 -54.94 -3.83
CA LEU A 85 -33.05 -56.09 -3.68
C LEU A 85 -33.58 -57.17 -2.74
N LEU A 86 -34.65 -56.89 -1.96
CA LEU A 86 -35.23 -57.85 -1.00
C LEU A 86 -35.51 -59.24 -1.57
N PRO A 87 -36.12 -59.41 -2.77
CA PRO A 87 -36.36 -60.72 -3.31
C PRO A 87 -35.12 -61.56 -3.59
N GLU A 88 -34.05 -60.91 -4.06
CA GLU A 88 -32.75 -61.53 -4.30
C GLU A 88 -32.08 -61.96 -3.00
N LEU A 89 -32.09 -61.07 -1.99
CA LEU A 89 -31.52 -61.33 -0.69
C LEU A 89 -32.23 -62.43 0.08
N GLN A 90 -33.53 -62.50 -0.03
CA GLN A 90 -34.34 -63.59 0.55
C GLN A 90 -34.06 -64.93 -0.15
N ALA A 91 -33.92 -64.94 -1.46
CA ALA A 91 -33.55 -66.15 -2.18
C ALA A 91 -32.19 -66.70 -1.78
N LYS A 92 -31.19 -65.82 -1.61
CA LYS A 92 -29.85 -66.15 -1.14
C LYS A 92 -29.84 -66.61 0.32
N ALA A 93 -30.61 -65.96 1.20
CA ALA A 93 -30.73 -66.34 2.60
C ALA A 93 -31.35 -67.73 2.78
N ASN A 94 -32.31 -68.10 1.91
CA ASN A 94 -32.96 -69.44 1.93
C ASN A 94 -32.06 -70.52 1.33
N ALA A 95 -31.08 -70.15 0.47
CA ALA A 95 -30.17 -71.11 -0.18
C ALA A 95 -28.93 -71.43 0.63
N ALA A 96 -28.52 -70.56 1.56
CA ALA A 96 -27.32 -70.68 2.35
C ALA A 96 -27.67 -71.06 3.81
N SER A 97 -27.29 -72.29 4.28
CA SER A 97 -27.34 -72.64 5.70
C SER A 97 -26.39 -71.76 6.52
N GLY A 98 -26.87 -70.60 7.00
CA GLY A 98 -26.09 -69.64 7.80
C GLY A 98 -26.03 -68.24 7.25
N GLY A 99 -26.73 -67.89 6.19
CA GLY A 99 -26.81 -66.52 5.65
C GLY A 99 -27.51 -65.55 6.62
N LYS A 100 -27.03 -64.28 6.71
CA LYS A 100 -27.72 -63.25 7.48
C LYS A 100 -29.10 -62.99 6.90
N SER A 101 -30.09 -62.75 7.75
CA SER A 101 -31.42 -62.32 7.30
C SER A 101 -31.34 -60.97 6.59
N PRO A 102 -32.23 -60.66 5.68
CA PRO A 102 -32.27 -59.31 5.02
C PRO A 102 -32.25 -58.17 6.01
N ASN A 103 -32.99 -58.28 7.12
CA ASN A 103 -32.98 -57.29 8.18
C ASN A 103 -31.60 -57.17 8.85
N GLY A 104 -30.81 -58.24 8.93
CA GLY A 104 -29.45 -58.22 9.46
C GLY A 104 -28.47 -57.45 8.53
N TYR A 105 -28.67 -57.59 7.21
CA TYR A 105 -27.92 -56.77 6.23
C TYR A 105 -28.26 -55.28 6.33
N LEU A 106 -29.55 -54.97 6.43
CA LEU A 106 -30.03 -53.59 6.55
C LEU A 106 -29.44 -52.88 7.77
N GLU A 107 -29.49 -53.55 8.93
CA GLU A 107 -28.94 -53.01 10.19
C GLU A 107 -27.41 -52.86 10.11
N THR A 108 -26.73 -53.80 9.48
CA THR A 108 -25.26 -53.70 9.29
C THR A 108 -24.90 -52.48 8.37
N CYS A 109 -25.64 -52.29 7.27
CA CYS A 109 -25.46 -51.14 6.38
C CYS A 109 -25.76 -49.81 7.11
N ARG A 110 -26.82 -49.78 7.91
CA ARG A 110 -27.19 -48.62 8.71
C ARG A 110 -26.06 -48.19 9.68
N GLN A 111 -25.59 -49.14 10.45
CA GLN A 111 -24.49 -48.89 11.40
C GLN A 111 -23.20 -48.48 10.71
N PHE A 112 -22.92 -49.04 9.54
CA PHE A 112 -21.78 -48.63 8.72
C PHE A 112 -21.95 -47.18 8.23
N LEU A 113 -23.07 -46.83 7.58
CA LEU A 113 -23.34 -45.49 7.11
C LEU A 113 -23.30 -44.46 8.27
N GLU A 114 -23.94 -44.78 9.39
CA GLU A 114 -23.95 -43.90 10.55
C GLU A 114 -22.53 -43.63 11.07
N LYS A 115 -21.67 -44.64 11.15
CA LYS A 115 -20.27 -44.51 11.60
C LYS A 115 -19.43 -43.70 10.62
N VAL A 116 -19.61 -43.92 9.31
CA VAL A 116 -18.82 -43.23 8.28
C VAL A 116 -19.25 -41.78 8.18
N TYR A 117 -20.56 -41.48 8.16
CA TYR A 117 -21.04 -40.10 8.10
C TYR A 117 -20.79 -39.32 9.38
N LYS A 118 -20.80 -39.94 10.55
CA LYS A 118 -20.45 -39.33 11.84
C LYS A 118 -18.98 -38.89 11.87
N ARG A 119 -18.09 -39.69 11.28
CA ARG A 119 -16.67 -39.30 11.13
C ARG A 119 -16.51 -38.23 10.06
N GLY A 120 -17.28 -38.28 9.01
CA GLY A 120 -17.30 -37.38 7.88
C GLY A 120 -16.55 -37.92 6.67
N ILE A 121 -17.19 -37.80 5.50
CA ILE A 121 -16.62 -38.12 4.19
C ILE A 121 -16.23 -36.77 3.55
N ILE A 122 -14.94 -36.51 3.38
CA ILE A 122 -14.46 -35.27 2.85
C ILE A 122 -14.22 -35.35 1.34
N LYS A 123 -14.67 -34.30 0.62
CA LYS A 123 -14.27 -34.03 -0.76
C LYS A 123 -13.30 -32.87 -0.75
N LEU A 124 -12.02 -33.13 -1.01
CA LEU A 124 -10.99 -32.11 -1.06
C LEU A 124 -11.21 -31.20 -2.28
N ALA A 125 -10.88 -29.92 -2.11
CA ALA A 125 -10.76 -29.01 -3.23
C ALA A 125 -9.48 -29.35 -4.02
N PRO A 126 -9.41 -29.08 -5.33
CA PRO A 126 -8.22 -29.36 -6.16
C PRO A 126 -6.93 -28.75 -5.59
N GLU A 127 -7.04 -27.58 -4.94
CA GLU A 127 -5.91 -26.85 -4.31
C GLU A 127 -5.35 -27.57 -3.06
N HIS A 128 -6.15 -28.45 -2.46
CA HIS A 128 -5.81 -29.20 -1.25
C HIS A 128 -5.52 -30.68 -1.53
N GLU A 129 -5.64 -31.12 -2.77
CA GLU A 129 -5.26 -32.47 -3.19
C GLU A 129 -3.73 -32.64 -3.02
N GLY A 130 -3.32 -33.74 -2.43
CA GLY A 130 -1.91 -34.03 -2.14
C GLY A 130 -1.36 -33.43 -0.82
N LYS A 131 -2.18 -32.70 -0.04
CA LYS A 131 -1.80 -32.33 1.32
C LYS A 131 -1.74 -33.56 2.24
N GLY A 132 -0.79 -33.57 3.17
CA GLY A 132 -0.61 -34.66 4.12
C GLY A 132 -1.79 -34.83 5.08
N SER A 133 -1.82 -35.98 5.76
CA SER A 133 -2.85 -36.33 6.77
C SER A 133 -2.97 -35.31 7.92
N ASP A 134 -1.89 -34.59 8.20
CA ASP A 134 -1.79 -33.59 9.27
C ASP A 134 -2.29 -32.20 8.86
N PHE A 135 -2.70 -32.04 7.59
CA PHE A 135 -3.24 -30.77 7.12
C PHE A 135 -4.49 -30.38 7.90
N VAL A 136 -4.49 -29.17 8.46
CA VAL A 136 -5.54 -28.66 9.34
C VAL A 136 -6.59 -27.92 8.51
N ILE A 137 -7.85 -28.23 8.76
CA ILE A 137 -9.01 -27.55 8.21
C ILE A 137 -9.94 -27.05 9.32
N ASN A 138 -10.72 -26.03 9.03
CA ASN A 138 -11.78 -25.53 9.89
C ASN A 138 -13.11 -26.17 9.46
N LEU A 139 -13.64 -27.09 10.25
CA LEU A 139 -14.93 -27.73 10.00
C LEU A 139 -16.06 -26.87 10.56
N VAL A 140 -16.95 -26.42 9.67
CA VAL A 140 -18.14 -25.67 10.03
C VAL A 140 -19.32 -26.63 10.13
N ASN A 141 -19.92 -26.68 11.32
CA ASN A 141 -21.14 -27.45 11.58
C ASN A 141 -22.19 -26.51 12.20
N GLY A 142 -23.16 -26.08 11.41
CA GLY A 142 -24.12 -25.06 11.81
C GLY A 142 -23.41 -23.78 12.23
N ASN A 143 -23.51 -23.43 13.52
CA ASN A 143 -22.89 -22.23 14.11
C ASN A 143 -21.55 -22.51 14.82
N THR A 144 -21.03 -23.72 14.73
CA THR A 144 -19.78 -24.09 15.39
C THR A 144 -18.65 -24.31 14.39
N ILE A 145 -17.43 -23.88 14.75
CA ILE A 145 -16.23 -24.10 13.98
C ILE A 145 -15.25 -24.91 14.82
N GLN A 146 -14.75 -26.02 14.28
CA GLN A 146 -13.78 -26.88 14.92
C GLN A 146 -12.57 -27.10 14.02
N LYS A 147 -11.38 -26.90 14.54
CA LYS A 147 -10.14 -27.27 13.82
C LYS A 147 -10.01 -28.80 13.84
N ARG A 148 -9.82 -29.41 12.69
CA ARG A 148 -9.58 -30.85 12.53
C ARG A 148 -8.51 -31.11 11.48
N THR A 149 -7.79 -32.21 11.65
CA THR A 149 -6.84 -32.72 10.65
C THR A 149 -7.55 -33.59 9.62
N LEU A 150 -6.99 -33.70 8.42
CA LEU A 150 -7.55 -34.59 7.37
C LEU A 150 -7.64 -36.04 7.81
N SER A 151 -6.73 -36.52 8.67
CA SER A 151 -6.77 -37.86 9.26
C SER A 151 -8.06 -38.14 10.05
N GLY A 152 -8.76 -37.10 10.47
CA GLY A 152 -10.06 -37.21 11.16
C GLY A 152 -11.24 -37.57 10.25
N PHE A 153 -11.06 -37.59 8.93
CA PHE A 153 -12.10 -37.83 7.94
C PHE A 153 -11.80 -39.08 7.11
N TYR A 154 -12.78 -39.57 6.41
CA TYR A 154 -12.60 -40.54 5.34
C TYR A 154 -12.64 -39.83 3.99
N THR A 155 -11.83 -40.28 3.04
CA THR A 155 -12.07 -39.95 1.63
C THR A 155 -13.09 -40.88 1.04
N GLN A 156 -13.77 -40.46 -0.04
CA GLN A 156 -14.75 -41.29 -0.72
C GLN A 156 -14.13 -42.64 -1.18
N GLU A 157 -12.89 -42.59 -1.62
CA GLU A 157 -12.09 -43.72 -2.07
C GLU A 157 -11.80 -44.72 -0.92
N GLN A 158 -11.47 -44.24 0.26
CA GLN A 158 -11.28 -45.07 1.46
C GLN A 158 -12.58 -45.77 1.86
N VAL A 159 -13.71 -45.07 1.77
CA VAL A 159 -15.02 -45.69 2.08
C VAL A 159 -15.38 -46.78 1.08
N TRP A 160 -15.08 -46.55 -0.21
CA TRP A 160 -15.29 -47.60 -1.24
C TRP A 160 -14.42 -48.82 -1.00
N GLN A 161 -13.14 -48.63 -0.58
CA GLN A 161 -12.28 -49.75 -0.23
C GLN A 161 -12.77 -50.51 1.02
N MET A 162 -13.40 -49.83 1.98
CA MET A 162 -14.03 -50.47 3.13
C MET A 162 -15.22 -51.33 2.75
N ILE A 163 -16.04 -50.91 1.78
CA ILE A 163 -17.18 -51.66 1.26
C ILE A 163 -16.71 -52.88 0.51
N ALA A 164 -15.68 -52.76 -0.33
CA ALA A 164 -15.10 -53.87 -1.10
C ALA A 164 -14.33 -54.91 -0.25
N GLY A 165 -14.44 -54.86 1.07
CA GLY A 165 -13.88 -55.88 1.98
C GLY A 165 -12.40 -55.76 2.26
N VAL A 166 -11.77 -54.65 1.92
CA VAL A 166 -10.34 -54.41 2.24
C VAL A 166 -10.16 -53.98 3.71
N ASN A 167 -10.14 -54.97 4.61
CA ASN A 167 -9.49 -54.94 5.97
C ASN A 167 -9.95 -53.96 7.06
N LEU A 168 -11.03 -53.17 6.93
CA LEU A 168 -11.38 -52.19 7.99
C LEU A 168 -12.67 -52.54 8.77
N PHE A 169 -13.50 -53.42 8.23
CA PHE A 169 -14.73 -53.93 8.88
C PHE A 169 -14.84 -55.45 8.73
N PRO A 170 -14.29 -56.25 9.63
CA PRO A 170 -14.22 -57.69 9.51
C PRO A 170 -15.59 -58.41 9.46
N ASN A 171 -16.69 -57.69 9.66
CA ASN A 171 -18.05 -58.23 9.63
C ASN A 171 -18.93 -57.69 8.51
N LEU A 172 -18.39 -56.99 7.54
CA LEU A 172 -19.15 -56.48 6.39
C LEU A 172 -19.03 -57.49 5.25
N ASP A 173 -19.58 -58.68 5.45
CA ASP A 173 -19.72 -59.69 4.40
C ASP A 173 -21.07 -59.40 3.67
N LEU A 174 -20.97 -58.56 2.60
CA LEU A 174 -22.15 -58.13 1.83
C LEU A 174 -22.20 -58.87 0.49
N PRO A 175 -23.39 -59.18 0.00
CA PRO A 175 -23.57 -59.61 -1.38
C PRO A 175 -23.10 -58.54 -2.37
N PRO A 176 -22.51 -58.91 -3.54
CA PRO A 176 -22.01 -57.92 -4.53
C PRO A 176 -23.07 -56.91 -5.02
N SER A 177 -24.34 -57.30 -5.10
CA SER A 177 -25.45 -56.41 -5.42
C SER A 177 -25.61 -55.31 -4.35
N LEU A 178 -25.49 -55.68 -3.08
CA LEU A 178 -25.63 -54.74 -1.96
C LEU A 178 -24.41 -53.86 -1.79
N GLU A 179 -23.21 -54.39 -2.06
CA GLU A 179 -21.96 -53.58 -2.09
C GLU A 179 -22.03 -52.46 -3.12
N LYS A 180 -22.53 -52.77 -4.32
CA LYS A 180 -22.72 -51.79 -5.39
C LYS A 180 -23.70 -50.71 -4.99
N THR A 181 -24.88 -51.06 -4.52
CA THR A 181 -25.93 -50.13 -4.08
C THR A 181 -25.44 -49.25 -2.93
N LEU A 182 -24.76 -49.84 -1.92
CA LEU A 182 -24.19 -49.07 -0.84
C LEU A 182 -23.12 -48.08 -1.32
N GLY A 183 -22.29 -48.48 -2.30
CA GLY A 183 -21.28 -47.61 -2.92
C GLY A 183 -21.89 -46.45 -3.69
N GLU A 184 -22.99 -46.66 -4.42
CA GLU A 184 -23.66 -45.62 -5.22
C GLU A 184 -24.29 -44.52 -4.33
N VAL A 185 -24.75 -44.88 -3.13
CA VAL A 185 -25.36 -43.95 -2.18
C VAL A 185 -24.32 -43.07 -1.44
N ILE A 186 -23.05 -43.52 -1.36
CA ILE A 186 -22.02 -42.78 -0.63
C ILE A 186 -21.60 -41.50 -1.34
N THR A 187 -21.84 -40.39 -0.66
CA THR A 187 -21.49 -39.06 -1.13
C THR A 187 -20.78 -38.27 0.00
N ALA A 188 -19.84 -37.41 -0.37
CA ALA A 188 -19.13 -36.57 0.60
C ALA A 188 -20.08 -35.59 1.30
N ASN A 189 -20.10 -35.61 2.63
CA ASN A 189 -20.89 -34.70 3.45
C ASN A 189 -20.04 -33.53 4.00
N VAL A 190 -18.72 -33.53 3.74
CA VAL A 190 -17.81 -32.43 4.10
C VAL A 190 -17.25 -31.88 2.80
N THR A 191 -17.65 -30.66 2.49
CA THR A 191 -17.30 -29.98 1.23
C THR A 191 -16.59 -28.65 1.49
N PHE A 192 -15.68 -28.28 0.61
CA PHE A 192 -14.97 -27.01 0.67
C PHE A 192 -15.92 -25.82 0.49
N ASP A 193 -15.85 -24.84 1.39
CA ASP A 193 -16.61 -23.60 1.30
C ASP A 193 -15.66 -22.48 0.85
N ALA A 194 -15.53 -22.32 -0.47
CA ALA A 194 -14.64 -21.34 -1.08
C ALA A 194 -15.01 -19.90 -0.72
N ILE A 195 -16.32 -19.59 -0.67
CA ILE A 195 -16.81 -18.24 -0.38
C ILE A 195 -16.45 -17.84 1.05
N LEU A 196 -16.72 -18.72 2.01
CA LEU A 196 -16.40 -18.45 3.41
C LEU A 196 -14.88 -18.39 3.64
N THR A 197 -14.13 -19.28 3.00
CA THR A 197 -12.67 -19.34 3.09
C THR A 197 -12.05 -18.04 2.60
N GLU A 198 -12.43 -17.57 1.42
CA GLU A 198 -11.87 -16.33 0.85
C GLU A 198 -12.28 -15.12 1.67
N LYS A 199 -13.54 -15.01 2.06
CA LYS A 199 -14.02 -13.92 2.92
C LYS A 199 -13.22 -13.81 4.21
N LEU A 200 -13.05 -14.91 4.93
CA LEU A 200 -12.33 -14.91 6.21
C LEU A 200 -10.82 -14.71 6.04
N ARG A 201 -10.26 -15.15 4.91
CA ARG A 201 -8.87 -14.87 4.54
C ARG A 201 -8.66 -13.37 4.30
N GLU A 202 -9.55 -12.74 3.55
CA GLU A 202 -9.51 -11.29 3.33
C GLU A 202 -9.69 -10.51 4.64
N GLU A 203 -10.63 -10.91 5.48
CA GLU A 203 -10.82 -10.29 6.80
C GLU A 203 -9.57 -10.41 7.67
N ALA A 204 -8.91 -11.57 7.67
CA ALA A 204 -7.64 -11.78 8.38
C ALA A 204 -6.54 -10.87 7.84
N LEU A 205 -6.40 -10.74 6.52
CA LEU A 205 -5.44 -9.84 5.89
C LEU A 205 -5.73 -8.36 6.19
N HIS A 206 -7.00 -7.96 6.20
CA HIS A 206 -7.41 -6.60 6.57
C HIS A 206 -7.23 -6.28 8.06
N SER A 207 -7.22 -7.30 8.92
CA SER A 207 -6.99 -7.15 10.36
C SER A 207 -5.53 -6.89 10.74
N ILE A 208 -4.58 -6.98 9.77
CA ILE A 208 -3.17 -6.71 10.03
C ILE A 208 -3.01 -5.27 10.54
N ALA A 209 -2.50 -5.14 11.75
CA ALA A 209 -2.18 -3.84 12.30
C ALA A 209 -1.05 -3.19 11.53
N ASN A 210 -1.29 -1.99 10.99
CA ASN A 210 -0.28 -1.19 10.28
C ASN A 210 0.77 -0.56 11.22
N THR A 211 0.64 -0.81 12.52
CA THR A 211 1.47 -0.20 13.57
C THR A 211 2.00 -1.28 14.51
N LYS A 212 3.22 -1.08 15.03
CA LYS A 212 3.88 -2.03 15.95
C LYS A 212 4.07 -1.50 17.37
N GLY A 213 3.69 -0.25 17.64
CA GLY A 213 3.80 0.36 18.96
C GLY A 213 3.34 1.81 18.94
N VAL A 214 3.39 2.45 20.09
CA VAL A 214 3.04 3.87 20.27
C VAL A 214 4.15 4.55 21.08
N VAL A 215 4.68 5.66 20.57
CA VAL A 215 5.55 6.57 21.32
C VAL A 215 4.64 7.56 22.06
N ARG A 216 4.82 7.69 23.36
CA ARG A 216 4.02 8.58 24.18
C ARG A 216 4.58 9.99 24.23
N GLN A 217 3.74 10.98 24.46
CA GLN A 217 4.17 12.36 24.69
C GLN A 217 5.19 12.45 25.82
N GLY A 218 6.30 13.17 25.56
CA GLY A 218 7.43 13.30 26.48
C GLY A 218 8.45 12.17 26.41
N GLU A 219 8.22 11.11 25.65
CA GLU A 219 9.19 10.03 25.44
C GLU A 219 10.33 10.52 24.54
N LEU A 220 11.57 10.11 24.87
CA LEU A 220 12.74 10.45 24.07
C LEU A 220 12.74 9.62 22.77
N VAL A 221 12.67 10.30 21.64
CA VAL A 221 12.72 9.69 20.30
C VAL A 221 14.17 9.49 19.85
N VAL A 222 14.99 10.53 19.98
CA VAL A 222 16.41 10.49 19.61
C VAL A 222 17.21 11.52 20.42
N LYS A 223 18.42 11.14 20.82
CA LYS A 223 19.35 11.98 21.60
C LYS A 223 20.34 12.69 20.66
N LYS A 224 20.71 13.92 20.98
CA LYS A 224 21.76 14.67 20.27
C LYS A 224 23.08 13.88 20.23
N GLY A 225 23.67 13.80 19.05
CA GLY A 225 24.92 13.09 18.82
C GLY A 225 24.79 11.55 18.70
N SER A 226 23.60 10.98 18.88
CA SER A 226 23.40 9.55 18.66
C SER A 226 23.27 9.21 17.17
N VAL A 227 23.69 7.98 16.81
CA VAL A 227 23.50 7.46 15.45
C VAL A 227 22.04 7.06 15.28
N ILE A 228 21.43 7.41 14.15
CA ILE A 228 20.07 7.04 13.78
C ILE A 228 20.06 5.56 13.37
N THR A 229 19.71 4.70 14.32
CA THR A 229 19.50 3.26 14.09
C THR A 229 18.20 3.05 13.30
N GLU A 230 17.95 1.81 12.84
CA GLU A 230 16.68 1.44 12.17
C GLU A 230 15.46 1.80 13.01
N GLU A 231 15.46 1.41 14.27
CA GLU A 231 14.35 1.67 15.20
C GLU A 231 14.09 3.17 15.38
N VAL A 232 15.15 3.97 15.53
CA VAL A 232 15.06 5.43 15.65
C VAL A 232 14.56 6.05 14.35
N TYR A 233 15.04 5.55 13.21
CA TYR A 233 14.58 5.99 11.89
C TYR A 233 13.09 5.77 11.70
N GLU A 234 12.56 4.60 12.04
CA GLU A 234 11.14 4.29 11.97
C GLU A 234 10.28 5.17 12.88
N LYS A 235 10.75 5.44 14.10
CA LYS A 235 10.11 6.40 15.02
C LYS A 235 10.07 7.80 14.41
N LEU A 236 11.18 8.26 13.81
CA LEU A 236 11.28 9.58 13.17
C LEU A 236 10.38 9.69 11.93
N VAL A 237 10.33 8.66 11.08
CA VAL A 237 9.43 8.62 9.92
C VAL A 237 7.97 8.65 10.37
N SER A 238 7.63 7.85 11.38
CA SER A 238 6.27 7.81 11.93
C SER A 238 5.86 9.14 12.57
N PHE A 239 6.79 9.79 13.26
CA PHE A 239 6.62 11.13 13.81
C PHE A 239 6.39 12.17 12.71
N ARG A 240 7.21 12.17 11.64
CA ARG A 240 7.03 13.06 10.48
C ARG A 240 5.66 12.89 9.85
N LEU A 241 5.24 11.66 9.58
CA LEU A 241 3.92 11.38 9.00
C LEU A 241 2.75 11.85 9.87
N LYS A 242 2.87 11.72 11.19
CA LYS A 242 1.85 12.20 12.11
C LYS A 242 1.86 13.72 12.21
N PHE A 243 3.06 14.32 12.28
CA PHE A 243 3.24 15.77 12.28
C PHE A 243 2.61 16.41 11.05
N ASP A 244 2.90 15.89 9.86
CA ASP A 244 2.35 16.40 8.61
C ASP A 244 0.81 16.34 8.59
N LYS A 245 0.23 15.26 9.12
CA LYS A 245 -1.23 15.11 9.24
C LYS A 245 -1.84 16.09 10.24
N ASP A 246 -1.27 16.18 11.44
CA ASP A 246 -1.85 16.99 12.52
C ASP A 246 -1.65 18.49 12.28
N VAL A 247 -0.50 18.88 11.73
CA VAL A 247 -0.24 20.29 11.39
C VAL A 247 -1.11 20.74 10.22
N THR A 248 -1.28 19.89 9.22
CA THR A 248 -2.18 20.17 8.08
C THR A 248 -3.64 20.27 8.53
N ALA A 249 -4.05 19.46 9.52
CA ALA A 249 -5.41 19.49 10.04
C ALA A 249 -5.69 20.69 10.97
N ARG A 250 -4.69 21.14 11.76
CA ARG A 250 -4.86 22.19 12.77
C ARG A 250 -4.67 23.61 12.26
N LYS A 251 -3.75 23.84 11.32
CA LYS A 251 -3.55 25.16 10.73
C LYS A 251 -4.49 25.32 9.55
N SER A 252 -5.38 26.31 9.65
CA SER A 252 -6.19 26.74 8.53
C SER A 252 -5.26 27.02 7.34
N SER A 253 -5.39 26.27 6.25
CA SER A 253 -4.69 26.48 4.98
C SER A 253 -4.70 27.95 4.54
N ARG A 254 -5.74 28.69 4.92
CA ARG A 254 -5.90 30.13 4.68
C ARG A 254 -4.84 30.99 5.38
N MET A 255 -4.48 30.65 6.65
CA MET A 255 -3.45 31.41 7.38
C MET A 255 -2.06 31.17 6.79
N VAL A 256 -1.75 29.94 6.40
CA VAL A 256 -0.48 29.60 5.74
C VAL A 256 -0.37 30.33 4.42
N PHE A 257 -1.41 30.28 3.60
CA PHE A 257 -1.49 31.02 2.35
C PHE A 257 -1.34 32.54 2.55
N ALA A 258 -2.04 33.12 3.55
CA ALA A 258 -1.93 34.54 3.86
C ALA A 258 -0.50 34.94 4.25
N GLY A 259 0.21 34.08 5.00
CA GLY A 259 1.62 34.30 5.35
C GLY A 259 2.53 34.32 4.13
N TYR A 260 2.39 33.34 3.24
CA TYR A 260 3.18 33.29 1.98
C TYR A 260 2.82 34.43 1.02
N PHE A 261 1.53 34.78 0.93
CA PHE A 261 1.09 35.92 0.15
C PHE A 261 1.72 37.21 0.63
N LEU A 262 1.72 37.48 1.94
CA LEU A 262 2.32 38.66 2.53
C LEU A 262 3.84 38.68 2.32
N LEU A 263 4.51 37.54 2.48
CA LEU A 263 5.95 37.41 2.25
C LEU A 263 6.31 37.68 0.78
N THR A 264 5.59 37.08 -0.15
CA THR A 264 5.79 37.31 -1.59
C THR A 264 5.49 38.77 -1.98
N ALA A 265 4.42 39.33 -1.41
CA ALA A 265 4.07 40.74 -1.61
C ALA A 265 5.16 41.68 -1.09
N LEU A 266 5.80 41.35 0.04
CA LEU A 266 6.90 42.13 0.59
C LEU A 266 8.14 42.07 -0.31
N ILE A 267 8.53 40.86 -0.78
CA ILE A 267 9.69 40.68 -1.66
C ILE A 267 9.47 41.39 -3.00
N LEU A 268 8.32 41.17 -3.64
CA LEU A 268 7.97 41.82 -4.91
C LEU A 268 7.75 43.33 -4.72
N GLY A 269 7.22 43.77 -3.58
CA GLY A 269 7.07 45.17 -3.22
C GLY A 269 8.43 45.87 -3.12
N ALA A 270 9.40 45.26 -2.43
CA ALA A 270 10.77 45.78 -2.37
C ALA A 270 11.43 45.85 -3.76
N PHE A 271 11.21 44.82 -4.60
CA PHE A 271 11.67 44.81 -5.98
C PHE A 271 11.03 45.92 -6.80
N MET A 272 9.71 46.12 -6.71
CA MET A 272 9.02 47.20 -7.39
C MET A 272 9.45 48.60 -6.92
N MET A 273 9.74 48.75 -5.63
CA MET A 273 10.27 49.99 -5.07
C MET A 273 11.66 50.30 -5.63
N TYR A 274 12.53 49.28 -5.75
CA TYR A 274 13.82 49.44 -6.45
C TYR A 274 13.63 49.84 -7.92
N VAL A 275 12.77 49.14 -8.68
CA VAL A 275 12.50 49.46 -10.08
C VAL A 275 11.94 50.89 -10.24
N ASN A 276 11.03 51.32 -9.36
CA ASN A 276 10.48 52.66 -9.37
C ASN A 276 11.52 53.75 -9.09
N SER A 277 12.49 53.48 -8.17
CA SER A 277 13.52 54.44 -7.80
C SER A 277 14.63 54.58 -8.85
N TYR A 278 15.02 53.45 -9.46
CA TYR A 278 16.22 53.44 -10.33
C TYR A 278 15.90 53.17 -11.82
N ARG A 279 14.72 52.61 -12.16
CA ARG A 279 14.38 52.19 -13.53
C ARG A 279 12.89 52.38 -13.85
N ARG A 280 12.41 53.62 -13.67
CA ARG A 280 11.01 53.97 -13.95
C ARG A 280 10.53 53.63 -15.38
N GLU A 281 11.45 53.53 -16.34
CA GLU A 281 11.17 53.12 -17.71
C GLU A 281 10.49 51.77 -17.83
N ILE A 282 10.85 50.81 -16.94
CA ILE A 282 10.27 49.46 -16.90
C ILE A 282 8.83 49.52 -16.45
N LEU A 283 8.51 50.32 -15.46
CA LEU A 283 7.13 50.52 -14.99
C LEU A 283 6.27 51.24 -16.05
N ARG A 284 6.86 52.12 -16.81
CA ARG A 284 6.17 52.87 -17.85
C ARG A 284 5.85 52.03 -19.08
N ASN A 285 6.68 51.02 -19.39
CA ASN A 285 6.47 50.11 -20.51
C ASN A 285 6.01 48.74 -20.01
N TRP A 286 4.74 48.42 -20.23
CA TRP A 286 4.13 47.18 -19.79
C TRP A 286 4.83 45.93 -20.33
N LYS A 287 5.47 45.98 -21.52
CA LYS A 287 6.20 44.86 -22.11
C LYS A 287 7.47 44.50 -21.30
N TYR A 288 8.20 45.54 -20.84
CA TYR A 288 9.39 45.31 -20.01
C TYR A 288 9.03 44.76 -18.63
N LEU A 289 7.97 45.30 -18.04
CA LEU A 289 7.47 44.77 -16.76
C LEU A 289 6.98 43.33 -16.91
N ALA A 290 6.22 43.04 -17.98
CA ALA A 290 5.76 41.69 -18.27
C ALA A 290 6.92 40.69 -18.44
N PHE A 291 7.97 41.10 -19.18
CA PHE A 291 9.17 40.28 -19.37
C PHE A 291 9.84 39.90 -18.03
N VAL A 292 10.05 40.86 -17.14
CA VAL A 292 10.67 40.58 -15.82
C VAL A 292 9.76 39.72 -14.96
N LEU A 293 8.46 39.99 -14.90
CA LEU A 293 7.51 39.19 -14.15
C LEU A 293 7.37 37.77 -14.72
N MET A 294 7.50 37.59 -16.03
CA MET A 294 7.51 36.24 -16.64
C MET A 294 8.65 35.37 -16.14
N TRP A 295 9.86 35.92 -15.98
CA TRP A 295 10.98 35.22 -15.41
C TRP A 295 10.73 34.84 -13.94
N LEU A 296 10.18 35.78 -13.15
CA LEU A 296 9.85 35.54 -11.73
C LEU A 296 8.82 34.39 -11.59
N ILE A 297 7.75 34.43 -12.36
CA ILE A 297 6.69 33.40 -12.33
C ILE A 297 7.23 32.09 -12.89
N GLY A 298 7.93 32.12 -14.03
CA GLY A 298 8.42 30.92 -14.71
C GLY A 298 9.40 30.12 -13.85
N PHE A 299 10.39 30.78 -13.24
CA PHE A 299 11.33 30.08 -12.35
C PHE A 299 10.69 29.63 -11.04
N SER A 300 9.74 30.38 -10.49
CA SER A 300 8.97 29.93 -9.33
C SER A 300 8.15 28.67 -9.65
N TYR A 301 7.54 28.63 -10.84
CA TYR A 301 6.81 27.45 -11.30
C TYR A 301 7.73 26.26 -11.58
N LEU A 302 8.88 26.49 -12.19
CA LEU A 302 9.89 25.45 -12.44
C LEU A 302 10.43 24.88 -11.12
N THR A 303 10.67 25.75 -10.12
CA THR A 303 11.03 25.31 -8.75
C THR A 303 9.98 24.42 -8.14
N TYR A 304 8.70 24.81 -8.24
CA TYR A 304 7.58 24.02 -7.75
C TYR A 304 7.51 22.65 -8.44
N LEU A 305 7.66 22.60 -9.77
CA LEU A 305 7.64 21.33 -10.53
C LEU A 305 8.74 20.36 -10.07
N VAL A 306 9.98 20.86 -9.97
CA VAL A 306 11.12 20.02 -9.56
C VAL A 306 10.95 19.53 -8.12
N GLU A 307 10.45 20.37 -7.23
CA GLU A 307 10.20 19.98 -5.82
C GLU A 307 9.04 18.97 -5.69
N TYR A 308 8.10 18.99 -6.64
CA TYR A 308 7.00 18.02 -6.69
C TYR A 308 7.44 16.66 -7.26
N MET A 309 8.51 16.62 -8.06
CA MET A 309 9.04 15.39 -8.65
C MET A 309 9.99 14.69 -7.66
N ASP A 310 9.58 13.55 -7.11
CA ASP A 310 10.40 12.75 -6.22
C ASP A 310 11.72 12.34 -6.89
N GLY A 311 12.85 12.59 -6.21
CA GLY A 311 14.18 12.19 -6.66
C GLY A 311 14.94 13.23 -7.50
N MET A 312 14.37 14.39 -7.82
CA MET A 312 15.08 15.48 -8.48
C MET A 312 15.57 16.53 -7.49
N SER A 313 16.82 16.96 -7.65
CA SER A 313 17.38 18.05 -6.84
C SER A 313 17.07 19.42 -7.47
N ILE A 314 16.70 20.39 -6.64
CA ILE A 314 16.43 21.77 -7.06
C ILE A 314 17.64 22.43 -7.75
N TYR A 315 18.86 21.94 -7.50
CA TYR A 315 20.09 22.41 -8.15
C TYR A 315 20.17 22.08 -9.64
N VAL A 316 19.28 21.24 -10.18
CA VAL A 316 19.17 20.98 -11.62
C VAL A 316 18.69 22.23 -12.39
N ILE A 317 17.98 23.15 -11.71
CA ILE A 317 17.47 24.38 -12.33
C ILE A 317 18.63 25.38 -12.48
N PRO A 318 18.95 25.82 -13.71
CA PRO A 318 20.05 26.74 -13.98
C PRO A 318 19.63 28.20 -13.72
N TYR A 319 19.53 28.59 -12.44
CA TYR A 319 19.14 29.96 -12.06
C TYR A 319 20.10 31.04 -12.57
N CYS A 320 21.37 30.70 -12.83
CA CYS A 320 22.36 31.61 -13.41
C CYS A 320 21.99 32.14 -14.82
N VAL A 321 21.08 31.48 -15.53
CA VAL A 321 20.57 31.93 -16.82
C VAL A 321 19.80 33.25 -16.67
N VAL A 322 19.12 33.48 -15.57
CA VAL A 322 18.32 34.68 -15.32
C VAL A 322 19.14 35.98 -15.44
N PRO A 323 20.24 36.17 -14.68
CA PRO A 323 21.03 37.38 -14.76
C PRO A 323 21.68 37.56 -16.13
N ILE A 324 22.05 36.48 -16.83
CA ILE A 324 22.61 36.53 -18.20
C ILE A 324 21.60 37.09 -19.20
N VAL A 325 20.38 36.52 -19.19
CA VAL A 325 19.33 36.93 -20.15
C VAL A 325 18.82 38.33 -19.83
N VAL A 326 18.52 38.62 -18.58
CA VAL A 326 18.00 39.95 -18.19
C VAL A 326 19.03 41.03 -18.46
N ARG A 327 20.35 40.77 -18.30
CA ARG A 327 21.42 41.70 -18.62
C ARG A 327 21.47 42.05 -20.12
N HIS A 328 21.11 41.13 -20.99
CA HIS A 328 21.09 41.35 -22.42
C HIS A 328 20.12 42.49 -22.82
N PHE A 329 18.98 42.59 -22.10
CA PHE A 329 17.95 43.61 -22.37
C PHE A 329 18.05 44.83 -21.45
N PHE A 330 18.66 44.67 -20.26
CA PHE A 330 18.72 45.69 -19.23
C PHE A 330 20.13 45.81 -18.65
N THR A 331 20.27 46.61 -17.58
CA THR A 331 21.53 46.77 -16.89
C THR A 331 21.84 45.58 -15.94
N TYR A 332 23.14 45.39 -15.71
CA TYR A 332 23.60 44.37 -14.79
C TYR A 332 22.97 44.47 -13.37
N ARG A 333 22.83 45.72 -12.85
CA ARG A 333 22.21 45.89 -11.51
C ARG A 333 20.78 45.36 -11.46
N LEU A 334 19.97 45.60 -12.50
CA LEU A 334 18.60 45.05 -12.57
C LEU A 334 18.62 43.52 -12.71
N ALA A 335 19.49 43.00 -13.56
CA ALA A 335 19.61 41.57 -13.82
C ALA A 335 19.96 40.80 -12.55
N PHE A 336 20.97 41.28 -11.79
CA PHE A 336 21.38 40.71 -10.53
C PHE A 336 20.26 40.78 -9.47
N PHE A 337 19.61 41.95 -9.36
CA PHE A 337 18.51 42.11 -8.40
C PHE A 337 17.31 41.20 -8.73
N THR A 338 16.97 41.07 -10.02
CA THR A 338 15.95 40.11 -10.48
C THR A 338 16.31 38.68 -10.11
N HIS A 339 17.58 38.28 -10.31
CA HIS A 339 18.07 36.95 -9.92
C HIS A 339 17.95 36.72 -8.41
N VAL A 340 18.39 37.68 -7.58
CA VAL A 340 18.28 37.59 -6.12
C VAL A 340 16.82 37.39 -5.69
N VAL A 341 15.89 38.15 -6.28
CA VAL A 341 14.46 38.01 -5.98
C VAL A 341 13.91 36.64 -6.36
N ILE A 342 14.27 36.11 -7.55
CA ILE A 342 13.88 34.76 -7.96
C ILE A 342 14.42 33.70 -7.00
N VAL A 343 15.71 33.78 -6.65
CA VAL A 343 16.35 32.82 -5.75
C VAL A 343 15.76 32.90 -4.34
N LEU A 344 15.44 34.09 -3.84
CA LEU A 344 14.75 34.25 -2.56
C LEU A 344 13.38 33.57 -2.57
N ILE A 345 12.59 33.80 -3.61
CA ILE A 345 11.27 33.17 -3.74
C ILE A 345 11.42 31.63 -3.84
N ALA A 346 12.35 31.15 -4.66
CA ALA A 346 12.65 29.73 -4.81
C ALA A 346 13.13 29.10 -3.50
N GLY A 347 13.95 29.79 -2.71
CA GLY A 347 14.43 29.32 -1.41
C GLY A 347 13.32 29.09 -0.37
N PHE A 348 12.19 29.77 -0.50
CA PHE A 348 11.02 29.50 0.35
C PHE A 348 10.24 28.27 -0.11
N VAL A 349 10.33 27.89 -1.38
CA VAL A 349 9.74 26.65 -1.91
C VAL A 349 10.67 25.47 -1.63
N ALA A 350 11.98 25.64 -1.80
CA ALA A 350 13.01 24.61 -1.65
C ALA A 350 13.07 24.01 -0.24
N GLN A 351 13.38 22.72 -0.14
CA GLN A 351 13.59 22.03 1.17
C GLN A 351 14.84 22.55 1.88
N GLU A 352 15.95 22.74 1.16
CA GLU A 352 17.24 23.23 1.67
C GLU A 352 17.35 24.77 1.57
N GLY A 353 16.32 25.50 1.93
CA GLY A 353 16.12 26.91 1.59
C GLY A 353 17.30 27.83 1.80
N PHE A 354 17.99 27.78 2.96
CA PHE A 354 19.11 28.70 3.24
C PHE A 354 20.36 28.37 2.43
N GLN A 355 20.78 27.10 2.41
CA GLN A 355 21.98 26.65 1.70
C GLN A 355 21.83 26.87 0.20
N PHE A 356 20.66 26.53 -0.34
CA PHE A 356 20.30 26.77 -1.74
C PHE A 356 20.38 28.28 -2.08
N THR A 357 19.70 29.12 -1.30
CA THR A 357 19.65 30.57 -1.56
C THR A 357 21.03 31.19 -1.57
N PHE A 358 21.88 30.87 -0.56
CA PHE A 358 23.23 31.39 -0.50
C PHE A 358 24.06 30.96 -1.70
N THR A 359 24.06 29.68 -2.03
CA THR A 359 24.85 29.15 -3.15
C THR A 359 24.42 29.75 -4.49
N GLN A 360 23.12 29.90 -4.74
CA GLN A 360 22.60 30.44 -6.00
C GLN A 360 22.83 31.96 -6.14
N ILE A 361 22.75 32.73 -5.06
CA ILE A 361 23.09 34.18 -5.10
C ILE A 361 24.56 34.38 -5.45
N VAL A 362 25.47 33.59 -4.85
CA VAL A 362 26.92 33.67 -5.15
C VAL A 362 27.18 33.25 -6.60
N ALA A 363 26.61 32.15 -7.05
CA ALA A 363 26.74 31.63 -8.43
C ALA A 363 26.25 32.66 -9.47
N GLY A 364 25.08 33.27 -9.24
CA GLY A 364 24.50 34.26 -10.14
C GLY A 364 25.28 35.59 -10.13
N GLY A 365 25.87 35.97 -8.98
CA GLY A 365 26.78 37.12 -8.86
C GLY A 365 28.04 36.95 -9.70
N GLY A 366 28.70 35.80 -9.58
CA GLY A 366 29.92 35.48 -10.35
C GLY A 366 29.69 35.45 -11.86
N GLY A 367 28.55 34.83 -12.32
CA GLY A 367 28.17 34.77 -13.75
C GLY A 367 27.90 36.13 -14.37
N GLY A 368 27.51 37.14 -13.58
CA GLY A 368 27.21 38.46 -14.08
C GLY A 368 28.44 39.35 -14.39
N PHE A 369 29.60 39.08 -13.78
CA PHE A 369 30.81 39.92 -13.95
C PHE A 369 31.62 39.54 -15.20
N GLY A 370 31.57 38.32 -15.70
CA GLY A 370 32.42 37.78 -16.79
C GLY A 370 31.96 37.95 -18.21
N VAL A 371 30.82 38.60 -18.48
CA VAL A 371 30.06 38.45 -19.75
C VAL A 371 30.34 39.53 -20.81
N ASP A 372 31.36 40.37 -20.69
CA ASP A 372 31.61 41.37 -21.73
C ASP A 372 32.12 40.79 -23.07
N GLU A 373 32.71 39.58 -23.08
CA GLU A 373 33.24 38.88 -24.27
C GLU A 373 32.32 37.78 -24.86
N VAL A 374 31.21 37.45 -24.23
CA VAL A 374 30.40 36.23 -24.59
C VAL A 374 29.09 36.56 -25.29
N ARG A 375 28.98 37.76 -25.90
CA ARG A 375 27.71 38.27 -26.48
C ARG A 375 27.08 37.38 -27.56
N GLU A 376 27.86 36.67 -28.36
CA GLU A 376 27.36 35.80 -29.44
C GLU A 376 26.99 34.39 -28.96
N TRP A 377 27.73 33.79 -28.05
CA TRP A 377 27.48 32.47 -27.52
C TRP A 377 26.26 32.39 -26.61
N VAL A 378 25.91 33.47 -25.92
CA VAL A 378 24.73 33.57 -25.06
C VAL A 378 23.43 33.49 -25.87
N GLN A 379 23.41 34.05 -27.08
CA GLN A 379 22.24 33.93 -27.96
C GLN A 379 21.93 32.46 -28.32
N TYR A 380 22.94 31.69 -28.71
CA TYR A 380 22.76 30.27 -29.02
C TYR A 380 22.37 29.43 -27.79
N PHE A 381 22.92 29.76 -26.64
CA PHE A 381 22.59 29.05 -25.40
C PHE A 381 21.15 29.37 -24.92
N CYS A 382 20.71 30.62 -25.05
CA CYS A 382 19.33 31.00 -24.70
C CYS A 382 18.30 30.37 -25.66
N TRP A 383 18.59 30.32 -26.98
CA TRP A 383 17.75 29.61 -27.92
C TRP A 383 17.69 28.11 -27.65
N GLY A 384 18.83 27.47 -27.35
CA GLY A 384 18.90 26.05 -26.97
C GLY A 384 18.12 25.75 -25.70
N PHE A 385 18.25 26.60 -24.68
CA PHE A 385 17.52 26.45 -23.41
C PHE A 385 16.02 26.68 -23.58
N PHE A 386 15.61 27.69 -24.36
CA PHE A 386 14.20 27.94 -24.68
C PHE A 386 13.58 26.75 -25.43
N PHE A 387 14.28 26.19 -26.42
CA PHE A 387 13.88 24.95 -27.09
C PHE A 387 13.82 23.76 -26.15
N PHE A 388 14.77 23.62 -25.25
CA PHE A 388 14.80 22.53 -24.25
C PHE A 388 13.61 22.63 -23.28
N VAL A 389 13.31 23.83 -22.77
CA VAL A 389 12.14 24.05 -21.89
C VAL A 389 10.82 23.85 -22.63
N CYS A 390 10.71 24.36 -23.86
CA CYS A 390 9.52 24.12 -24.69
C CYS A 390 9.36 22.64 -25.04
N PHE A 391 10.44 21.93 -25.35
CA PHE A 391 10.44 20.49 -25.62
C PHE A 391 10.01 19.70 -24.40
N PHE A 392 10.53 20.05 -23.21
CA PHE A 392 10.18 19.39 -21.95
C PHE A 392 8.71 19.63 -21.55
N LEU A 393 8.18 20.85 -21.78
CA LEU A 393 6.77 21.18 -21.52
C LEU A 393 5.80 20.54 -22.53
N PHE A 394 6.29 20.13 -23.71
CA PHE A 394 5.45 19.51 -24.75
C PHE A 394 5.48 17.98 -24.71
N PHE A 395 6.50 17.37 -24.08
CA PHE A 395 6.70 15.91 -24.06
C PHE A 395 6.50 15.27 -22.68
N PHE A 396 6.32 16.04 -21.61
CA PHE A 396 5.98 15.59 -20.27
C PHE A 396 4.75 16.35 -19.74
#